data_37abe10f0bdda2d46c84b90f3ce0af61
#
_entry.id   37abe10f0bdda2d46c84b90f3ce0af61
#
_cell.length_a   1.000
_cell.length_b   1.000
_cell.length_c   1.000
_cell.angle_alpha   90.00
_cell.angle_beta   90.00
_cell.angle_gamma   90.00
#
_symmetry.space_group_name_H-M   'P 1'
#
loop_
_entity.id
_entity.type
_entity.pdbx_description
1 polymer ?
#
loop_
_entity_poly.entity_id
_entity_poly.type
_entity_poly.pdbx_seq_one_letter_code
_entity_poly.pdbx_strand_id
1 'polypeptide(L)'
;MGMTMTQKILAAHAGLDYVSAGQLIEADLDLVLGNDVTAPVAIHEMDKMNTKTVFDKDKIALVPDHFTPNKDIKSAEHCKCMRNFAKENEITNYFEIGEMGIEHALLPEKGLVVAGDVVIGADSHTCTYGALGAFSTGVGSTDMAAGMVTGKAWFKVPSAIKFILTGKPAKWVSGKDVILHIIGLIGVDGALYRSMEFVGDGIANLSMDDRFAMANMAIEAGAKNGIFPVDDKTVTYMKEHSTKEFTTYEADEDAEYDEVFTIDLSTLKSTVAFPHLPENTKTIDEVGEVAIDQVVIGSCTNGRIDDLRIAAKVLEGRKVAKGMRLIVFPATQAIYLQAMEEGLLATFIKAGGIVSTPTCGPCLGGHMGILAAGERAVATTNRNFVGRMGHVESEVYLSSPAVAAASAVTGKISGPSELGL
;
A
#
# COMPACT_ATOMS: atom_id res chain seq x y z
N MET A 1 18.37 -21.33 -17.86
CA MET A 1 17.43 -20.20 -17.74
C MET A 1 17.41 -19.80 -16.29
N GLY A 2 17.79 -18.58 -16.02
CA GLY A 2 17.77 -18.07 -14.64
C GLY A 2 16.33 -17.72 -14.18
N MET A 3 16.15 -17.63 -12.89
CA MET A 3 14.87 -17.27 -12.26
C MET A 3 14.92 -15.82 -11.73
N THR A 4 13.79 -15.13 -11.83
CA THR A 4 13.55 -13.85 -11.16
C THR A 4 13.39 -14.02 -9.66
N MET A 5 13.43 -12.93 -8.87
CA MET A 5 13.20 -13.01 -7.42
C MET A 5 11.88 -13.71 -7.08
N THR A 6 10.80 -13.29 -7.73
CA THR A 6 9.46 -13.89 -7.53
C THR A 6 9.43 -15.38 -7.89
N GLN A 7 10.07 -15.79 -8.97
CA GLN A 7 10.13 -17.19 -9.38
C GLN A 7 10.87 -18.04 -8.33
N LYS A 8 11.98 -17.55 -7.77
CA LYS A 8 12.74 -18.27 -6.73
C LYS A 8 11.92 -18.46 -5.45
N ILE A 9 11.21 -17.43 -5.01
CA ILE A 9 10.35 -17.52 -3.83
C ILE A 9 9.24 -18.56 -4.07
N LEU A 10 8.56 -18.50 -5.21
CA LEU A 10 7.50 -19.43 -5.55
C LEU A 10 8.01 -20.86 -5.74
N ALA A 11 9.18 -21.08 -6.35
CA ALA A 11 9.80 -22.38 -6.47
C ALA A 11 10.06 -23.02 -5.10
N ALA A 12 10.65 -22.26 -4.19
CA ALA A 12 10.94 -22.72 -2.82
C ALA A 12 9.67 -23.16 -2.08
N HIS A 13 8.58 -22.39 -2.18
CA HIS A 13 7.30 -22.72 -1.54
C HIS A 13 6.48 -23.80 -2.24
N ALA A 14 6.81 -24.10 -3.49
CA ALA A 14 6.25 -25.24 -4.22
C ALA A 14 7.08 -26.53 -4.05
N GLY A 15 8.21 -26.46 -3.32
CA GLY A 15 9.14 -27.60 -3.19
C GLY A 15 9.81 -27.98 -4.51
N LEU A 16 10.04 -27.00 -5.41
CA LEU A 16 10.63 -27.18 -6.72
C LEU A 16 11.98 -26.47 -6.81
N ASP A 17 12.93 -27.08 -7.51
CA ASP A 17 14.24 -26.44 -7.76
C ASP A 17 14.14 -25.30 -8.78
N TYR A 18 13.12 -25.33 -9.64
CA TYR A 18 12.94 -24.38 -10.74
C TYR A 18 11.47 -24.24 -11.12
N VAL A 19 11.06 -23.02 -11.46
CA VAL A 19 9.77 -22.71 -12.09
C VAL A 19 9.95 -21.75 -13.26
N SER A 20 9.03 -21.79 -14.21
CA SER A 20 9.02 -20.88 -15.37
C SER A 20 7.74 -20.05 -15.41
N ALA A 21 7.80 -18.87 -16.04
CA ALA A 21 6.63 -18.05 -16.29
C ALA A 21 5.52 -18.85 -16.98
N GLY A 22 4.30 -18.71 -16.51
CA GLY A 22 3.13 -19.43 -17.02
C GLY A 22 2.90 -20.83 -16.43
N GLN A 23 3.86 -21.40 -15.70
CA GLN A 23 3.70 -22.67 -15.01
C GLN A 23 2.64 -22.57 -13.90
N LEU A 24 1.77 -23.59 -13.80
CA LEU A 24 0.84 -23.71 -12.67
C LEU A 24 1.53 -24.49 -11.55
N ILE A 25 1.53 -23.92 -10.35
CA ILE A 25 2.11 -24.52 -9.15
C ILE A 25 1.13 -24.41 -8.00
N GLU A 26 1.29 -25.26 -7.00
CA GLU A 26 0.73 -25.11 -5.66
C GLU A 26 1.88 -24.72 -4.73
N ALA A 27 1.69 -23.67 -3.94
CA ALA A 27 2.71 -23.16 -3.02
C ALA A 27 2.16 -23.07 -1.59
N ASP A 28 3.02 -23.37 -0.62
CA ASP A 28 2.74 -23.17 0.81
C ASP A 28 2.66 -21.68 1.13
N LEU A 29 1.80 -21.33 2.10
CA LEU A 29 1.58 -19.94 2.54
C LEU A 29 2.21 -19.70 3.91
N ASP A 30 2.85 -18.54 4.05
CA ASP A 30 3.39 -18.07 5.34
C ASP A 30 2.40 -17.20 6.10
N LEU A 31 1.53 -16.49 5.39
CA LEU A 31 0.49 -15.67 5.99
C LEU A 31 -0.73 -15.53 5.08
N VAL A 32 -1.92 -15.56 5.68
CA VAL A 32 -3.19 -15.24 5.04
C VAL A 32 -3.82 -14.06 5.74
N LEU A 33 -4.11 -12.98 5.00
CA LEU A 33 -4.61 -11.71 5.53
C LEU A 33 -6.07 -11.47 5.14
N GLY A 34 -6.86 -10.91 6.07
CA GLY A 34 -8.20 -10.40 5.80
C GLY A 34 -8.59 -9.23 6.67
N ASN A 35 -9.47 -8.38 6.12
CA ASN A 35 -10.00 -7.18 6.77
C ASN A 35 -11.52 -7.26 6.97
N ASP A 36 -12.12 -6.22 7.58
CA ASP A 36 -13.56 -6.19 7.91
C ASP A 36 -14.50 -6.09 6.70
N VAL A 37 -13.95 -5.90 5.49
CA VAL A 37 -14.74 -5.97 4.24
C VAL A 37 -14.74 -7.39 3.68
N THR A 38 -13.62 -8.06 3.69
CA THR A 38 -13.37 -9.29 2.92
C THR A 38 -13.34 -10.56 3.76
N ALA A 39 -12.83 -10.49 5.00
CA ALA A 39 -12.77 -11.66 5.88
C ALA A 39 -14.17 -12.22 6.25
N PRO A 40 -15.22 -11.42 6.51
CA PRO A 40 -16.54 -11.98 6.73
C PRO A 40 -17.06 -12.79 5.54
N VAL A 41 -16.74 -12.38 4.31
CA VAL A 41 -17.10 -13.13 3.10
C VAL A 41 -16.32 -14.45 3.05
N ALA A 42 -15.02 -14.44 3.32
CA ALA A 42 -14.19 -15.65 3.36
C ALA A 42 -14.68 -16.62 4.43
N ILE A 43 -15.04 -16.15 5.62
CA ILE A 43 -15.62 -16.97 6.71
C ILE A 43 -16.93 -17.67 6.25
N HIS A 44 -17.80 -16.95 5.54
CA HIS A 44 -19.00 -17.55 4.97
C HIS A 44 -18.70 -18.58 3.86
N GLU A 45 -17.63 -18.39 3.08
CA GLU A 45 -17.21 -19.41 2.11
C GLU A 45 -16.68 -20.67 2.81
N MET A 46 -15.98 -20.54 3.95
CA MET A 46 -15.57 -21.70 4.76
C MET A 46 -16.78 -22.48 5.30
N ASP A 47 -17.86 -21.82 5.70
CA ASP A 47 -19.12 -22.48 6.11
C ASP A 47 -19.68 -23.36 4.96
N LYS A 48 -19.61 -22.89 3.72
CA LYS A 48 -20.03 -23.68 2.53
C LYS A 48 -19.14 -24.89 2.27
N MET A 49 -17.85 -24.82 2.64
CA MET A 49 -16.91 -25.94 2.60
C MET A 49 -17.12 -26.95 3.75
N ASN A 50 -18.10 -26.72 4.64
CA ASN A 50 -18.35 -27.48 5.86
C ASN A 50 -17.11 -27.58 6.78
N THR A 51 -16.31 -26.53 6.83
CA THR A 51 -15.17 -26.42 7.74
C THR A 51 -15.19 -25.06 8.42
N LYS A 52 -14.69 -25.05 9.67
CA LYS A 52 -14.50 -23.81 10.45
C LYS A 52 -13.08 -23.70 11.01
N THR A 53 -12.26 -24.69 10.75
CA THR A 53 -10.88 -24.80 11.26
C THR A 53 -9.89 -24.20 10.26
N VAL A 54 -8.95 -23.43 10.76
CA VAL A 54 -7.83 -22.93 9.97
C VAL A 54 -6.66 -23.91 10.01
N PHE A 55 -5.78 -23.83 9.00
CA PHE A 55 -4.61 -24.72 8.94
C PHE A 55 -3.59 -24.40 10.04
N ASP A 56 -3.42 -23.13 10.35
CA ASP A 56 -2.49 -22.65 11.39
C ASP A 56 -2.96 -21.27 11.89
N LYS A 57 -3.28 -21.20 13.18
CA LYS A 57 -3.77 -19.97 13.83
C LYS A 57 -2.76 -18.83 13.88
N ASP A 58 -1.46 -19.17 13.84
CA ASP A 58 -0.36 -18.21 13.89
C ASP A 58 -0.04 -17.61 12.50
N LYS A 59 -0.55 -18.24 11.44
CA LYS A 59 -0.39 -17.82 10.04
C LYS A 59 -1.64 -17.14 9.44
N ILE A 60 -2.60 -16.75 10.26
CA ILE A 60 -3.76 -15.96 9.86
C ILE A 60 -3.67 -14.59 10.54
N ALA A 61 -3.83 -13.51 9.76
CA ALA A 61 -3.94 -12.16 10.27
C ALA A 61 -5.31 -11.56 9.92
N LEU A 62 -6.02 -11.04 10.92
CA LEU A 62 -7.32 -10.40 10.75
C LEU A 62 -7.30 -8.98 11.32
N VAL A 63 -7.51 -7.99 10.46
CA VAL A 63 -7.40 -6.57 10.79
C VAL A 63 -8.67 -5.83 10.41
N PRO A 64 -9.51 -5.42 11.39
CA PRO A 64 -10.65 -4.55 11.13
C PRO A 64 -10.17 -3.10 10.98
N ASP A 65 -9.93 -2.63 9.76
CA ASP A 65 -9.33 -1.32 9.48
C ASP A 65 -10.10 -0.44 8.48
N HIS A 66 -11.06 -1.01 7.74
CA HIS A 66 -11.76 -0.27 6.68
C HIS A 66 -12.90 0.59 7.19
N PHE A 67 -13.74 0.06 8.09
CA PHE A 67 -14.91 0.74 8.62
C PHE A 67 -14.87 0.92 10.14
N THR A 68 -13.68 1.04 10.69
CA THR A 68 -13.41 1.17 12.11
C THR A 68 -12.83 2.55 12.45
N PRO A 69 -13.19 3.15 13.63
CA PRO A 69 -14.32 2.74 14.47
C PRO A 69 -15.61 2.64 13.68
N ASN A 70 -16.45 1.65 13.98
CA ASN A 70 -17.56 1.24 13.12
C ASN A 70 -18.47 2.42 12.71
N LYS A 71 -18.62 2.63 11.42
CA LYS A 71 -19.43 3.73 10.86
C LYS A 71 -20.93 3.50 10.92
N ASP A 72 -21.38 2.25 10.98
CA ASP A 72 -22.78 1.83 11.00
C ASP A 72 -22.95 0.42 11.61
N ILE A 73 -24.21 0.00 11.77
CA ILE A 73 -24.56 -1.31 12.35
C ILE A 73 -23.98 -2.46 11.51
N LYS A 74 -24.03 -2.37 10.18
CA LYS A 74 -23.52 -3.42 9.29
C LYS A 74 -22.02 -3.61 9.46
N SER A 75 -21.27 -2.53 9.55
CA SER A 75 -19.83 -2.56 9.82
C SER A 75 -19.52 -3.20 11.18
N ALA A 76 -20.33 -2.88 12.20
CA ALA A 76 -20.19 -3.49 13.52
C ALA A 76 -20.45 -5.01 13.49
N GLU A 77 -21.44 -5.47 12.72
CA GLU A 77 -21.70 -6.90 12.54
C GLU A 77 -20.55 -7.62 11.81
N HIS A 78 -19.93 -6.99 10.81
CA HIS A 78 -18.74 -7.52 10.13
C HIS A 78 -17.56 -7.69 11.11
N CYS A 79 -17.25 -6.67 11.89
CA CYS A 79 -16.18 -6.75 12.90
C CYS A 79 -16.50 -7.80 13.97
N LYS A 80 -17.77 -7.93 14.39
CA LYS A 80 -18.21 -8.98 15.32
C LYS A 80 -18.03 -10.37 14.73
N CYS A 81 -18.34 -10.58 13.45
CA CYS A 81 -18.11 -11.83 12.75
C CYS A 81 -16.62 -12.22 12.81
N MET A 82 -15.72 -11.31 12.44
CA MET A 82 -14.28 -11.54 12.51
C MET A 82 -13.78 -11.85 13.92
N ARG A 83 -14.24 -11.09 14.91
CA ARG A 83 -13.87 -11.27 16.33
C ARG A 83 -14.28 -12.64 16.85
N ASN A 84 -15.50 -13.08 16.52
CA ASN A 84 -15.99 -14.39 16.93
C ASN A 84 -15.19 -15.50 16.26
N PHE A 85 -14.94 -15.40 14.95
CA PHE A 85 -14.12 -16.36 14.21
C PHE A 85 -12.69 -16.44 14.78
N ALA A 86 -12.07 -15.27 15.04
CA ALA A 86 -10.74 -15.23 15.65
C ALA A 86 -10.71 -15.90 17.02
N LYS A 87 -11.73 -15.69 17.84
CA LYS A 87 -11.85 -16.32 19.16
C LYS A 87 -12.09 -17.83 19.05
N GLU A 88 -12.96 -18.27 18.15
CA GLU A 88 -13.30 -19.70 17.96
C GLU A 88 -12.09 -20.49 17.44
N ASN A 89 -11.25 -19.89 16.60
CA ASN A 89 -10.04 -20.51 16.03
C ASN A 89 -8.76 -20.15 16.78
N GLU A 90 -8.85 -19.41 17.89
CA GLU A 90 -7.72 -18.95 18.69
C GLU A 90 -6.64 -18.20 17.83
N ILE A 91 -7.09 -17.43 16.83
CA ILE A 91 -6.20 -16.69 15.92
C ILE A 91 -5.31 -15.76 16.72
N THR A 92 -4.00 -15.93 16.58
CA THR A 92 -2.99 -15.14 17.32
C THR A 92 -2.94 -13.69 16.82
N ASN A 93 -3.06 -13.48 15.52
CA ASN A 93 -2.88 -12.18 14.89
C ASN A 93 -4.24 -11.52 14.55
N TYR A 94 -5.07 -11.30 15.58
CA TYR A 94 -6.28 -10.50 15.50
C TYR A 94 -6.06 -9.15 16.19
N PHE A 95 -6.24 -8.06 15.47
CA PHE A 95 -5.94 -6.70 15.95
C PHE A 95 -7.22 -5.90 16.16
N GLU A 96 -7.76 -5.89 17.38
CA GLU A 96 -8.98 -5.14 17.74
C GLU A 96 -8.74 -3.62 17.71
N ILE A 97 -9.85 -2.84 17.72
CA ILE A 97 -9.79 -1.37 17.84
C ILE A 97 -8.96 -0.98 19.07
N GLY A 98 -7.95 -0.14 18.86
CA GLY A 98 -6.95 0.24 19.86
C GLY A 98 -5.57 -0.36 19.61
N GLU A 99 -5.52 -1.54 19.00
CA GLU A 99 -4.27 -2.18 18.52
C GLU A 99 -4.19 -2.18 16.99
N MET A 100 -5.26 -1.73 16.32
CA MET A 100 -5.38 -1.74 14.88
C MET A 100 -4.49 -0.69 14.19
N GLY A 101 -4.30 -0.91 12.93
CA GLY A 101 -3.75 0.03 11.97
C GLY A 101 -4.25 -0.37 10.60
N ILE A 102 -3.96 0.42 9.58
CA ILE A 102 -4.20 0.02 8.20
C ILE A 102 -3.36 -1.23 7.92
N GLU A 103 -3.99 -2.34 7.54
CA GLU A 103 -3.39 -3.68 7.49
C GLU A 103 -2.02 -3.72 6.80
N HIS A 104 -1.86 -3.02 5.67
CA HIS A 104 -0.61 -3.03 4.91
C HIS A 104 0.51 -2.17 5.52
N ALA A 105 0.24 -1.38 6.54
CA ALA A 105 1.24 -0.73 7.38
C ALA A 105 1.44 -1.51 8.69
N LEU A 106 0.36 -2.06 9.25
CA LEU A 106 0.37 -2.76 10.53
C LEU A 106 1.17 -4.07 10.47
N LEU A 107 0.97 -4.91 9.45
CA LEU A 107 1.62 -6.21 9.39
C LEU A 107 3.15 -6.13 9.33
N PRO A 108 3.77 -5.27 8.51
CA PRO A 108 5.21 -5.03 8.57
C PRO A 108 5.68 -4.50 9.93
N GLU A 109 4.94 -3.54 10.51
CA GLU A 109 5.24 -2.97 11.84
C GLU A 109 5.20 -4.02 12.96
N LYS A 110 4.30 -5.01 12.85
CA LYS A 110 4.20 -6.14 13.79
C LYS A 110 5.18 -7.27 13.46
N GLY A 111 5.99 -7.14 12.42
CA GLY A 111 6.98 -8.14 12.03
C GLY A 111 6.38 -9.47 11.56
N LEU A 112 5.13 -9.45 11.08
CA LEU A 112 4.42 -10.66 10.63
C LEU A 112 4.88 -11.14 9.26
N VAL A 113 5.46 -10.26 8.45
CA VAL A 113 5.98 -10.57 7.13
C VAL A 113 7.47 -10.24 7.07
N VAL A 114 8.24 -11.16 6.52
CA VAL A 114 9.68 -11.01 6.31
C VAL A 114 10.07 -11.39 4.89
N ALA A 115 11.33 -11.18 4.53
CA ALA A 115 11.85 -11.54 3.22
C ALA A 115 11.70 -13.04 2.93
N GLY A 116 11.28 -13.34 1.72
CA GLY A 116 11.09 -14.71 1.25
C GLY A 116 9.73 -15.32 1.56
N ASP A 117 8.89 -14.68 2.38
CA ASP A 117 7.53 -15.15 2.68
C ASP A 117 6.65 -15.15 1.42
N VAL A 118 5.66 -16.06 1.37
CA VAL A 118 4.53 -16.05 0.43
C VAL A 118 3.26 -15.67 1.19
N VAL A 119 2.69 -14.53 0.84
CA VAL A 119 1.54 -13.94 1.52
C VAL A 119 0.39 -13.73 0.56
N ILE A 120 -0.80 -14.19 0.93
CA ILE A 120 -2.05 -13.82 0.24
C ILE A 120 -2.95 -13.01 1.17
N GLY A 121 -3.72 -12.11 0.59
CA GLY A 121 -4.74 -11.36 1.31
C GLY A 121 -5.93 -11.06 0.42
N ALA A 122 -7.11 -11.00 1.01
CA ALA A 122 -8.30 -10.61 0.26
C ALA A 122 -8.42 -9.09 0.11
N ASP A 123 -7.27 -8.43 -0.04
CA ASP A 123 -7.14 -7.02 -0.43
C ASP A 123 -6.12 -6.89 -1.56
N SER A 124 -6.43 -6.05 -2.54
CA SER A 124 -5.56 -5.89 -3.72
C SER A 124 -4.19 -5.31 -3.41
N HIS A 125 -4.05 -4.51 -2.32
CA HIS A 125 -2.77 -3.91 -1.93
C HIS A 125 -1.91 -4.83 -1.04
N THR A 126 -2.27 -6.11 -0.89
CA THR A 126 -1.42 -7.13 -0.27
C THR A 126 -0.01 -7.20 -0.91
N CYS A 127 0.12 -6.76 -2.16
CA CYS A 127 1.43 -6.63 -2.84
C CYS A 127 2.45 -5.72 -2.13
N THR A 128 2.04 -4.91 -1.15
CA THR A 128 2.88 -4.00 -0.36
C THR A 128 4.12 -4.66 0.24
N TYR A 129 4.02 -5.92 0.65
CA TYR A 129 5.10 -6.61 1.37
C TYR A 129 6.28 -7.01 0.47
N GLY A 130 6.16 -6.87 -0.84
CA GLY A 130 7.29 -6.97 -1.75
C GLY A 130 8.39 -5.95 -1.48
N ALA A 131 8.09 -4.86 -0.77
CA ALA A 131 9.11 -3.93 -0.25
C ALA A 131 10.10 -4.58 0.73
N LEU A 132 9.70 -5.69 1.38
CA LEU A 132 10.54 -6.50 2.26
C LEU A 132 11.22 -7.68 1.53
N GLY A 133 10.99 -7.84 0.21
CA GLY A 133 11.47 -9.00 -0.54
C GLY A 133 10.60 -10.25 -0.37
N ALA A 134 9.32 -10.11 -0.05
CA ALA A 134 8.33 -11.17 -0.02
C ALA A 134 7.55 -11.25 -1.34
N PHE A 135 7.08 -12.44 -1.73
CA PHE A 135 6.02 -12.56 -2.73
C PHE A 135 4.67 -12.41 -2.05
N SER A 136 4.01 -11.31 -2.31
CA SER A 136 2.72 -11.01 -1.70
C SER A 136 1.73 -10.52 -2.75
N THR A 137 0.49 -11.00 -2.70
CA THR A 137 -0.50 -10.69 -3.73
C THR A 137 -1.92 -10.73 -3.21
N GLY A 138 -2.76 -9.87 -3.80
CA GLY A 138 -4.20 -9.87 -3.55
C GLY A 138 -4.91 -11.04 -4.24
N VAL A 139 -5.88 -11.64 -3.54
CA VAL A 139 -6.73 -12.73 -4.03
C VAL A 139 -8.20 -12.46 -3.71
N GLY A 140 -9.11 -13.24 -4.27
CA GLY A 140 -10.52 -13.19 -3.90
C GLY A 140 -10.81 -13.79 -2.50
N SER A 141 -11.94 -13.40 -1.90
CA SER A 141 -12.32 -13.93 -0.58
C SER A 141 -12.49 -15.45 -0.57
N THR A 142 -12.85 -16.07 -1.70
CA THR A 142 -12.94 -17.53 -1.83
C THR A 142 -11.55 -18.18 -1.79
N ASP A 143 -10.57 -17.59 -2.47
CA ASP A 143 -9.18 -18.08 -2.43
C ASP A 143 -8.56 -17.86 -1.05
N MET A 144 -8.89 -16.74 -0.39
CA MET A 144 -8.52 -16.51 1.00
C MET A 144 -9.07 -17.60 1.91
N ALA A 145 -10.36 -17.95 1.76
CA ALA A 145 -10.99 -19.03 2.54
C ALA A 145 -10.28 -20.36 2.32
N ALA A 146 -9.99 -20.73 1.07
CA ALA A 146 -9.22 -21.93 0.75
C ALA A 146 -7.82 -21.88 1.39
N GLY A 147 -7.12 -20.76 1.29
CA GLY A 147 -5.81 -20.55 1.92
C GLY A 147 -5.86 -20.70 3.44
N MET A 148 -6.88 -20.14 4.11
CA MET A 148 -7.06 -20.31 5.57
C MET A 148 -7.29 -21.76 5.98
N VAL A 149 -7.93 -22.56 5.13
CA VAL A 149 -8.21 -23.98 5.43
C VAL A 149 -7.01 -24.87 5.13
N THR A 150 -6.33 -24.64 4.02
CA THR A 150 -5.32 -25.58 3.46
C THR A 150 -3.88 -25.17 3.76
N GLY A 151 -3.62 -23.90 4.04
CA GLY A 151 -2.25 -23.35 4.11
C GLY A 151 -1.56 -23.25 2.76
N LYS A 152 -2.31 -23.37 1.66
CA LYS A 152 -1.79 -23.43 0.31
C LYS A 152 -2.61 -22.57 -0.65
N ALA A 153 -1.94 -22.11 -1.71
CA ALA A 153 -2.60 -21.52 -2.85
C ALA A 153 -1.93 -21.98 -4.16
N TRP A 154 -2.70 -22.04 -5.22
CA TRP A 154 -2.13 -22.27 -6.53
C TRP A 154 -1.90 -20.95 -7.26
N PHE A 155 -0.81 -20.90 -8.01
CA PHE A 155 -0.43 -19.73 -8.79
C PHE A 155 -0.06 -20.14 -10.21
N LYS A 156 -0.44 -19.32 -11.17
CA LYS A 156 0.28 -19.27 -12.44
C LYS A 156 1.50 -18.38 -12.20
N VAL A 157 2.70 -18.92 -12.30
CA VAL A 157 3.94 -18.16 -12.09
C VAL A 157 3.96 -16.94 -13.01
N PRO A 158 4.08 -15.69 -12.47
CA PRO A 158 4.11 -14.52 -13.31
C PRO A 158 5.43 -14.40 -14.07
N SER A 159 5.39 -13.80 -15.26
CA SER A 159 6.59 -13.20 -15.87
C SER A 159 6.92 -11.89 -15.15
N ALA A 160 8.01 -11.23 -15.51
CA ALA A 160 8.47 -10.05 -14.81
C ALA A 160 8.83 -8.88 -15.74
N ILE A 161 8.66 -7.67 -15.22
CA ILE A 161 9.22 -6.43 -15.76
C ILE A 161 10.28 -5.93 -14.81
N LYS A 162 11.42 -5.50 -15.32
CA LYS A 162 12.55 -4.97 -14.54
C LYS A 162 12.62 -3.45 -14.64
N PHE A 163 12.63 -2.79 -13.48
CA PHE A 163 12.84 -1.35 -13.38
C PHE A 163 14.18 -1.08 -12.72
N ILE A 164 15.14 -0.58 -13.48
CA ILE A 164 16.47 -0.20 -13.01
C ILE A 164 16.40 1.25 -12.56
N LEU A 165 16.44 1.48 -11.26
CA LEU A 165 16.43 2.80 -10.65
C LEU A 165 17.85 3.28 -10.44
N THR A 166 18.17 4.48 -10.92
CA THR A 166 19.51 5.09 -10.78
C THR A 166 19.40 6.48 -10.15
N GLY A 167 20.52 6.98 -9.66
CA GLY A 167 20.58 8.34 -9.13
C GLY A 167 19.84 8.52 -7.80
N LYS A 168 19.56 9.77 -7.44
CA LYS A 168 18.91 10.17 -6.17
C LYS A 168 17.73 11.07 -6.45
N PRO A 169 16.56 10.83 -5.81
CA PRO A 169 15.40 11.71 -5.94
C PRO A 169 15.73 13.16 -5.57
N ALA A 170 15.15 14.09 -6.33
CA ALA A 170 15.22 15.51 -6.00
C ALA A 170 14.46 15.81 -4.71
N LYS A 171 14.70 17.00 -4.11
CA LYS A 171 13.95 17.45 -2.94
C LYS A 171 12.45 17.40 -3.24
N TRP A 172 11.66 16.87 -2.32
CA TRP A 172 10.20 16.69 -2.40
C TRP A 172 9.69 15.59 -3.36
N VAL A 173 10.57 14.88 -4.05
CA VAL A 173 10.23 13.68 -4.83
C VAL A 173 10.36 12.46 -3.92
N SER A 174 9.33 11.64 -3.85
CA SER A 174 9.22 10.45 -3.00
C SER A 174 8.91 9.21 -3.82
N GLY A 175 8.89 8.04 -3.18
CA GLY A 175 8.46 6.78 -3.82
C GLY A 175 7.08 6.86 -4.46
N LYS A 176 6.18 7.71 -3.93
CA LYS A 176 4.88 7.98 -4.55
C LYS A 176 5.02 8.60 -5.93
N ASP A 177 5.89 9.59 -6.08
CA ASP A 177 6.13 10.24 -7.38
C ASP A 177 6.76 9.24 -8.37
N VAL A 178 7.67 8.39 -7.88
CA VAL A 178 8.32 7.35 -8.70
C VAL A 178 7.29 6.35 -9.23
N ILE A 179 6.42 5.80 -8.39
CA ILE A 179 5.45 4.81 -8.83
C ILE A 179 4.35 5.43 -9.71
N LEU A 180 3.93 6.67 -9.45
CA LEU A 180 3.00 7.38 -10.33
C LEU A 180 3.63 7.64 -11.71
N HIS A 181 4.91 8.01 -11.76
CA HIS A 181 5.64 8.13 -13.02
C HIS A 181 5.67 6.79 -13.79
N ILE A 182 5.96 5.70 -13.11
CA ILE A 182 5.98 4.35 -13.70
C ILE A 182 4.60 3.98 -14.25
N ILE A 183 3.54 4.17 -13.47
CA ILE A 183 2.16 3.87 -13.92
C ILE A 183 1.79 4.73 -15.12
N GLY A 184 2.18 6.00 -15.12
CA GLY A 184 1.98 6.88 -16.30
C GLY A 184 2.77 6.43 -17.53
N LEU A 185 3.91 5.79 -17.35
CA LEU A 185 4.75 5.28 -18.43
C LEU A 185 4.21 4.00 -19.07
N ILE A 186 3.74 3.04 -18.25
CA ILE A 186 3.34 1.71 -18.74
C ILE A 186 1.83 1.50 -18.82
N GLY A 187 1.03 2.38 -18.21
CA GLY A 187 -0.44 2.25 -18.13
C GLY A 187 -0.92 1.37 -16.99
N VAL A 188 -2.25 1.39 -16.73
CA VAL A 188 -2.89 0.62 -15.64
C VAL A 188 -2.93 -0.89 -15.90
N ASP A 189 -2.63 -1.35 -17.09
CA ASP A 189 -2.56 -2.76 -17.50
C ASP A 189 -1.16 -3.17 -18.00
N GLY A 190 -0.19 -2.24 -17.98
CA GLY A 190 1.16 -2.48 -18.49
C GLY A 190 1.91 -3.61 -17.81
N ALA A 191 1.62 -3.88 -16.55
CA ALA A 191 2.16 -5.00 -15.80
C ALA A 191 1.13 -6.11 -15.50
N LEU A 192 0.07 -6.21 -16.30
CA LEU A 192 -1.03 -7.13 -16.04
C LEU A 192 -0.54 -8.57 -15.83
N TYR A 193 -0.82 -9.10 -14.62
CA TYR A 193 -0.40 -10.43 -14.17
C TYR A 193 1.11 -10.68 -14.14
N ARG A 194 1.94 -9.63 -14.12
CA ARG A 194 3.41 -9.70 -14.06
C ARG A 194 3.91 -9.35 -12.66
N SER A 195 5.17 -9.68 -12.38
CA SER A 195 5.93 -9.16 -11.24
C SER A 195 6.69 -7.90 -11.68
N MET A 196 6.65 -6.83 -10.88
CA MET A 196 7.48 -5.64 -11.09
C MET A 196 8.69 -5.72 -10.17
N GLU A 197 9.88 -5.93 -10.72
CA GLU A 197 11.14 -5.97 -9.97
C GLU A 197 11.84 -4.62 -10.02
N PHE A 198 12.00 -3.97 -8.86
CA PHE A 198 12.71 -2.70 -8.72
C PHE A 198 14.14 -2.98 -8.27
N VAL A 199 15.12 -2.63 -9.11
CA VAL A 199 16.54 -2.89 -8.88
C VAL A 199 17.39 -1.64 -9.18
N GLY A 200 18.70 -1.71 -9.00
CA GLY A 200 19.64 -0.63 -9.30
C GLY A 200 20.11 0.13 -8.06
N ASP A 201 21.14 0.95 -8.24
CA ASP A 201 21.81 1.69 -7.15
C ASP A 201 20.95 2.82 -6.56
N GLY A 202 19.96 3.31 -7.31
CA GLY A 202 19.00 4.30 -6.86
C GLY A 202 18.15 3.85 -5.68
N ILE A 203 17.92 2.53 -5.50
CA ILE A 203 17.17 1.97 -4.39
C ILE A 203 17.74 2.39 -3.02
N ALA A 204 19.07 2.47 -2.92
CA ALA A 204 19.75 2.90 -1.69
C ALA A 204 19.34 4.32 -1.24
N ASN A 205 18.80 5.14 -2.14
CA ASN A 205 18.34 6.49 -1.86
C ASN A 205 16.85 6.59 -1.48
N LEU A 206 16.10 5.47 -1.59
CA LEU A 206 14.71 5.37 -1.15
C LEU A 206 14.63 4.90 0.30
N SER A 207 13.73 5.50 1.07
CA SER A 207 13.39 5.01 2.41
C SER A 207 12.59 3.70 2.32
N MET A 208 12.39 3.02 3.45
CA MET A 208 11.47 1.87 3.47
C MET A 208 10.03 2.32 3.18
N ASP A 209 9.62 3.50 3.66
CA ASP A 209 8.29 4.06 3.40
C ASP A 209 8.06 4.32 1.91
N ASP A 210 9.09 4.81 1.20
CA ASP A 210 9.07 4.94 -0.27
C ASP A 210 8.88 3.59 -0.96
N ARG A 211 9.64 2.57 -0.55
CA ARG A 211 9.56 1.21 -1.13
C ARG A 211 8.19 0.57 -0.86
N PHE A 212 7.63 0.75 0.33
CA PHE A 212 6.28 0.29 0.64
C PHE A 212 5.23 0.97 -0.24
N ALA A 213 5.34 2.29 -0.47
CA ALA A 213 4.44 3.01 -1.35
C ALA A 213 4.52 2.51 -2.80
N MET A 214 5.72 2.23 -3.31
CA MET A 214 5.94 1.71 -4.65
C MET A 214 5.40 0.28 -4.80
N ALA A 215 5.74 -0.62 -3.89
CA ALA A 215 5.24 -1.99 -3.91
C ALA A 215 3.71 -2.04 -3.76
N ASN A 216 3.13 -1.20 -2.89
CA ASN A 216 1.68 -1.07 -2.71
C ASN A 216 0.96 -0.74 -4.01
N MET A 217 1.48 0.19 -4.79
CA MET A 217 0.84 0.66 -6.02
C MET A 217 1.21 -0.14 -7.27
N ALA A 218 1.97 -1.23 -7.16
CA ALA A 218 2.24 -2.11 -8.30
C ALA A 218 0.95 -2.69 -8.90
N ILE A 219 -0.05 -2.98 -8.07
CA ILE A 219 -1.37 -3.45 -8.52
C ILE A 219 -2.09 -2.42 -9.41
N GLU A 220 -1.78 -1.13 -9.27
CA GLU A 220 -2.39 -0.08 -10.11
C GLU A 220 -1.88 -0.09 -11.56
N ALA A 221 -0.80 -0.83 -11.82
CA ALA A 221 -0.34 -1.20 -13.18
C ALA A 221 -0.79 -2.62 -13.58
N GLY A 222 -1.64 -3.28 -12.79
CA GLY A 222 -2.12 -4.64 -13.02
C GLY A 222 -1.18 -5.74 -12.52
N ALA A 223 -0.08 -5.41 -11.84
CA ALA A 223 0.90 -6.38 -11.38
C ALA A 223 0.37 -7.31 -10.28
N LYS A 224 0.94 -8.51 -10.22
CA LYS A 224 0.72 -9.44 -9.10
C LYS A 224 1.44 -8.98 -7.84
N ASN A 225 2.64 -8.44 -7.98
CA ASN A 225 3.43 -7.85 -6.91
C ASN A 225 4.43 -6.85 -7.46
N GLY A 226 4.90 -5.96 -6.57
CA GLY A 226 6.10 -5.16 -6.77
C GLY A 226 7.14 -5.60 -5.74
N ILE A 227 8.34 -5.96 -6.15
CA ILE A 227 9.34 -6.55 -5.27
C ILE A 227 10.68 -5.82 -5.34
N PHE A 228 11.32 -5.67 -4.19
CA PHE A 228 12.65 -5.10 -4.02
C PHE A 228 13.65 -6.17 -3.55
N PRO A 229 14.92 -6.10 -3.97
CA PRO A 229 15.98 -6.90 -3.35
C PRO A 229 16.17 -6.46 -1.89
N VAL A 230 16.61 -7.41 -1.09
CA VAL A 230 16.86 -7.18 0.35
C VAL A 230 18.24 -6.57 0.54
N ASP A 231 18.29 -5.30 0.92
CA ASP A 231 19.52 -4.59 1.27
C ASP A 231 19.62 -4.34 2.80
N ASP A 232 20.68 -3.65 3.22
CA ASP A 232 20.91 -3.35 4.64
C ASP A 232 19.77 -2.58 5.30
N LYS A 233 19.06 -1.70 4.55
CA LYS A 233 17.90 -0.98 5.08
C LYS A 233 16.74 -1.93 5.36
N THR A 234 16.47 -2.85 4.42
CA THR A 234 15.43 -3.86 4.57
C THR A 234 15.75 -4.80 5.73
N VAL A 235 17.00 -5.24 5.83
CA VAL A 235 17.47 -6.09 6.95
C VAL A 235 17.32 -5.35 8.29
N THR A 236 17.70 -4.08 8.36
CA THR A 236 17.56 -3.27 9.57
C THR A 236 16.09 -3.16 9.97
N TYR A 237 15.23 -2.79 9.04
CA TYR A 237 13.79 -2.70 9.28
C TYR A 237 13.22 -4.03 9.80
N MET A 238 13.52 -5.15 9.16
CA MET A 238 13.02 -6.45 9.60
C MET A 238 13.51 -6.82 11.00
N LYS A 239 14.78 -6.57 11.32
CA LYS A 239 15.34 -6.86 12.66
C LYS A 239 14.77 -5.98 13.77
N GLU A 240 14.35 -4.77 13.46
CA GLU A 240 13.68 -3.87 14.41
C GLU A 240 12.26 -4.31 14.74
N HIS A 241 11.59 -5.00 13.81
CA HIS A 241 10.17 -5.33 13.91
C HIS A 241 9.88 -6.83 14.10
N SER A 242 10.80 -7.73 13.74
CA SER A 242 10.57 -9.18 13.72
C SER A 242 11.73 -9.96 14.33
N THR A 243 11.37 -11.06 14.96
CA THR A 243 12.34 -12.11 15.38
C THR A 243 12.29 -13.34 14.48
N LYS A 244 11.45 -13.33 13.44
CA LYS A 244 11.37 -14.43 12.46
C LYS A 244 12.69 -14.54 11.68
N GLU A 245 13.10 -15.77 11.42
CA GLU A 245 14.14 -16.03 10.42
C GLU A 245 13.59 -15.70 9.03
N PHE A 246 14.46 -15.24 8.13
CA PHE A 246 14.08 -14.89 6.77
C PHE A 246 15.12 -15.38 5.75
N THR A 247 14.67 -15.58 4.54
CA THR A 247 15.50 -15.97 3.39
C THR A 247 15.47 -14.88 2.34
N THR A 248 16.64 -14.50 1.85
CA THR A 248 16.75 -13.49 0.78
C THR A 248 16.91 -14.16 -0.57
N TYR A 249 16.26 -13.60 -1.57
CA TYR A 249 16.35 -14.08 -2.95
C TYR A 249 16.79 -12.93 -3.86
N GLU A 250 17.74 -13.20 -4.73
CA GLU A 250 18.15 -12.32 -5.81
C GLU A 250 17.87 -13.00 -7.15
N ALA A 251 17.54 -12.21 -8.16
CA ALA A 251 17.38 -12.74 -9.52
C ALA A 251 18.71 -13.29 -10.03
N ASP A 252 18.67 -14.35 -10.82
CA ASP A 252 19.84 -14.86 -11.52
C ASP A 252 20.31 -13.84 -12.57
N GLU A 253 21.61 -13.85 -12.91
CA GLU A 253 22.17 -12.95 -13.92
C GLU A 253 21.52 -13.13 -15.28
N ASP A 254 21.14 -14.37 -15.63
CA ASP A 254 20.45 -14.75 -16.85
C ASP A 254 18.93 -14.87 -16.71
N ALA A 255 18.33 -14.25 -15.65
CA ALA A 255 16.88 -14.18 -15.50
C ALA A 255 16.24 -13.42 -16.66
N GLU A 256 15.14 -13.94 -17.19
CA GLU A 256 14.42 -13.34 -18.31
C GLU A 256 13.34 -12.37 -17.83
N TYR A 257 13.24 -11.22 -18.49
CA TYR A 257 12.24 -10.18 -18.26
C TYR A 257 11.53 -9.86 -19.56
N ASP A 258 10.22 -9.65 -19.51
CA ASP A 258 9.43 -9.26 -20.69
C ASP A 258 9.85 -7.87 -21.18
N GLU A 259 10.12 -6.96 -20.24
CA GLU A 259 10.54 -5.58 -20.51
C GLU A 259 11.54 -5.11 -19.44
N VAL A 260 12.41 -4.17 -19.82
CA VAL A 260 13.39 -3.54 -18.92
C VAL A 260 13.33 -2.02 -19.11
N PHE A 261 13.08 -1.31 -18.02
CA PHE A 261 13.06 0.15 -18.00
C PHE A 261 14.19 0.67 -17.11
N THR A 262 14.86 1.74 -17.53
CA THR A 262 15.82 2.47 -16.68
C THR A 262 15.23 3.83 -16.35
N ILE A 263 15.19 4.16 -15.04
CA ILE A 263 14.62 5.40 -14.53
C ILE A 263 15.67 6.11 -13.69
N ASP A 264 16.08 7.30 -14.13
CA ASP A 264 16.96 8.18 -13.37
C ASP A 264 16.10 9.02 -12.39
N LEU A 265 16.18 8.66 -11.11
CA LEU A 265 15.44 9.34 -10.04
C LEU A 265 15.77 10.83 -9.92
N SER A 266 16.96 11.24 -10.37
CA SER A 266 17.40 12.65 -10.29
C SER A 266 16.68 13.56 -11.29
N THR A 267 16.09 12.98 -12.32
CA THR A 267 15.34 13.73 -13.35
C THR A 267 13.84 13.80 -13.06
N LEU A 268 13.36 13.00 -12.10
CA LEU A 268 11.94 12.95 -11.78
C LEU A 268 11.48 14.24 -11.07
N LYS A 269 10.27 14.63 -11.39
CA LYS A 269 9.54 15.72 -10.74
C LYS A 269 8.35 15.16 -9.97
N SER A 270 7.86 15.94 -9.00
CA SER A 270 6.60 15.60 -8.35
C SER A 270 5.51 15.37 -9.38
N THR A 271 4.80 14.25 -9.23
CA THR A 271 3.84 13.73 -10.22
C THR A 271 2.44 13.70 -9.63
N VAL A 272 1.45 14.10 -10.42
CA VAL A 272 0.02 14.08 -10.06
C VAL A 272 -0.73 13.22 -11.06
N ALA A 273 -1.50 12.25 -10.56
CA ALA A 273 -2.40 11.48 -11.40
C ALA A 273 -3.80 12.10 -11.41
N PHE A 274 -4.27 12.45 -12.59
CA PHE A 274 -5.58 13.06 -12.83
C PHE A 274 -6.71 12.01 -12.82
N PRO A 275 -7.95 12.41 -12.51
CA PRO A 275 -9.11 11.52 -12.61
C PRO A 275 -9.29 10.99 -14.06
N HIS A 276 -9.80 9.79 -14.29
CA HIS A 276 -10.24 8.80 -13.29
C HIS A 276 -9.40 7.51 -13.38
N LEU A 277 -8.13 7.64 -13.76
CA LEU A 277 -7.18 6.54 -13.83
C LEU A 277 -5.82 6.99 -13.27
N PRO A 278 -5.10 6.12 -12.52
CA PRO A 278 -3.78 6.44 -12.00
C PRO A 278 -2.72 6.69 -13.08
N GLU A 279 -2.93 6.26 -14.32
CA GLU A 279 -2.03 6.49 -15.47
C GLU A 279 -2.12 7.90 -16.06
N ASN A 280 -3.18 8.66 -15.72
CA ASN A 280 -3.36 10.03 -16.23
C ASN A 280 -2.40 11.01 -15.55
N THR A 281 -1.12 10.75 -15.63
CA THR A 281 -0.10 11.49 -14.89
C THR A 281 0.36 12.75 -15.61
N LYS A 282 0.66 13.78 -14.80
CA LYS A 282 1.37 15.00 -15.22
C LYS A 282 2.41 15.35 -14.17
N THR A 283 3.50 15.95 -14.60
CA THR A 283 4.41 16.59 -13.66
C THR A 283 3.76 17.84 -13.07
N ILE A 284 4.18 18.23 -11.87
CA ILE A 284 3.57 19.38 -11.18
C ILE A 284 3.61 20.68 -11.99
N ASP A 285 4.62 20.84 -12.83
CA ASP A 285 4.77 22.01 -13.70
C ASP A 285 3.74 22.03 -14.87
N GLU A 286 3.13 20.89 -15.18
CA GLU A 286 2.17 20.73 -16.28
C GLU A 286 0.71 20.70 -15.81
N VAL A 287 0.46 20.72 -14.50
CA VAL A 287 -0.90 20.58 -13.94
C VAL A 287 -1.81 21.73 -14.30
N GLY A 288 -1.27 22.94 -14.39
CA GLY A 288 -2.07 24.16 -14.56
C GLY A 288 -2.82 24.55 -13.28
N GLU A 289 -3.90 25.31 -13.43
CA GLU A 289 -4.66 25.83 -12.31
C GLU A 289 -5.91 24.98 -12.05
N VAL A 290 -5.85 24.10 -11.02
CA VAL A 290 -6.94 23.22 -10.64
C VAL A 290 -7.29 23.49 -9.17
N ALA A 291 -8.43 24.17 -8.93
CA ALA A 291 -8.95 24.40 -7.58
C ALA A 291 -9.48 23.08 -6.98
N ILE A 292 -9.31 22.94 -5.67
CA ILE A 292 -9.71 21.72 -4.93
C ILE A 292 -10.46 22.08 -3.65
N ASP A 293 -11.25 21.13 -3.13
CA ASP A 293 -12.10 21.30 -1.95
C ASP A 293 -11.56 20.56 -0.73
N GLN A 294 -10.80 19.49 -0.96
CA GLN A 294 -10.31 18.61 0.09
C GLN A 294 -8.91 18.09 -0.19
N VAL A 295 -8.15 17.88 0.88
CA VAL A 295 -6.88 17.16 0.85
C VAL A 295 -6.93 16.02 1.85
N VAL A 296 -6.50 14.83 1.43
CA VAL A 296 -6.37 13.64 2.27
C VAL A 296 -4.92 13.19 2.27
N ILE A 297 -4.29 13.17 3.44
CA ILE A 297 -2.93 12.65 3.64
C ILE A 297 -3.00 11.41 4.53
N GLY A 298 -2.43 10.31 4.05
CA GLY A 298 -2.44 9.04 4.76
C GLY A 298 -2.68 7.85 3.83
N SER A 299 -3.35 6.84 4.32
CA SER A 299 -3.60 5.52 3.72
C SER A 299 -2.45 4.51 3.87
N CYS A 300 -2.66 3.27 3.39
CA CYS A 300 -1.61 2.24 3.37
C CYS A 300 -0.41 2.62 2.51
N THR A 301 -0.58 3.53 1.55
CA THR A 301 0.49 4.05 0.70
C THR A 301 1.36 5.08 1.41
N ASN A 302 0.75 6.13 1.99
CA ASN A 302 1.46 7.32 2.48
C ASN A 302 0.91 7.84 3.82
N GLY A 303 0.74 6.93 4.78
CA GLY A 303 0.39 7.27 6.16
C GLY A 303 1.47 6.91 7.18
N ARG A 304 2.68 6.56 6.71
CA ARG A 304 3.82 6.22 7.56
C ARG A 304 4.50 7.48 8.09
N ILE A 305 5.45 7.29 8.99
CA ILE A 305 6.02 8.43 9.73
C ILE A 305 6.76 9.42 8.85
N ASP A 306 7.49 8.96 7.83
CA ASP A 306 8.20 9.86 6.91
C ASP A 306 7.24 10.68 6.05
N ASP A 307 6.11 10.09 5.64
CA ASP A 307 5.04 10.81 4.93
C ASP A 307 4.49 11.96 5.76
N LEU A 308 4.22 11.69 7.04
CA LEU A 308 3.70 12.69 7.98
C LEU A 308 4.73 13.78 8.27
N ARG A 309 6.01 13.43 8.41
CA ARG A 309 7.11 14.40 8.58
C ARG A 309 7.23 15.33 7.39
N ILE A 310 7.16 14.78 6.17
CA ILE A 310 7.21 15.56 4.92
C ILE A 310 6.02 16.52 4.85
N ALA A 311 4.82 16.04 5.09
CA ALA A 311 3.61 16.86 5.07
C ALA A 311 3.64 17.97 6.14
N ALA A 312 4.03 17.62 7.37
CA ALA A 312 4.15 18.58 8.46
C ALA A 312 5.18 19.68 8.17
N LYS A 313 6.32 19.33 7.56
CA LYS A 313 7.35 20.29 7.16
C LYS A 313 6.84 21.31 6.14
N VAL A 314 5.99 20.88 5.20
CA VAL A 314 5.36 21.80 4.25
C VAL A 314 4.32 22.70 4.93
N LEU A 315 3.58 22.18 5.90
CA LEU A 315 2.50 22.87 6.62
C LEU A 315 3.01 23.78 7.77
N GLU A 316 4.26 23.60 8.20
CA GLU A 316 4.82 24.32 9.36
C GLU A 316 4.73 25.85 9.18
N GLY A 317 4.11 26.50 10.16
CA GLY A 317 3.89 27.97 10.14
C GLY A 317 2.85 28.47 9.13
N ARG A 318 2.17 27.56 8.41
CA ARG A 318 1.17 27.88 7.38
C ARG A 318 -0.24 27.53 7.82
N LYS A 319 -1.21 28.02 7.08
CA LYS A 319 -2.63 27.72 7.25
C LYS A 319 -3.18 27.08 5.99
N VAL A 320 -4.09 26.14 6.17
CA VAL A 320 -4.93 25.59 5.10
C VAL A 320 -5.78 26.71 4.50
N ALA A 321 -5.94 26.72 3.20
CA ALA A 321 -6.74 27.72 2.47
C ALA A 321 -8.18 27.80 3.02
N LYS A 322 -8.77 28.97 3.00
CA LYS A 322 -10.13 29.17 3.51
C LYS A 322 -11.14 28.32 2.71
N GLY A 323 -11.94 27.52 3.41
CA GLY A 323 -12.90 26.61 2.80
C GLY A 323 -12.35 25.23 2.42
N MET A 324 -11.04 25.04 2.52
CA MET A 324 -10.38 23.77 2.28
C MET A 324 -10.52 22.83 3.49
N ARG A 325 -10.73 21.54 3.24
CA ARG A 325 -10.68 20.49 4.24
C ARG A 325 -9.37 19.73 4.12
N LEU A 326 -8.56 19.71 5.17
CA LEU A 326 -7.39 18.83 5.28
C LEU A 326 -7.68 17.75 6.30
N ILE A 327 -7.55 16.48 5.89
CA ILE A 327 -7.74 15.32 6.75
C ILE A 327 -6.46 14.45 6.69
N VAL A 328 -5.92 14.13 7.86
CA VAL A 328 -4.69 13.35 7.99
C VAL A 328 -4.99 12.03 8.71
N PHE A 329 -4.52 10.92 8.17
CA PHE A 329 -4.69 9.58 8.70
C PHE A 329 -3.32 8.94 8.92
N PRO A 330 -2.78 8.93 10.16
CA PRO A 330 -1.65 8.07 10.49
C PRO A 330 -1.98 6.61 10.24
N ALA A 331 -1.03 5.83 9.72
CA ALA A 331 -1.34 4.49 9.24
C ALA A 331 -1.57 3.47 10.37
N THR A 332 -0.96 3.67 11.55
CA THR A 332 -1.10 2.77 12.71
C THR A 332 -1.15 3.56 14.01
N GLN A 333 -1.55 2.89 15.09
CA GLN A 333 -1.52 3.50 16.43
C GLN A 333 -0.10 3.86 16.89
N ALA A 334 0.91 3.06 16.53
CA ALA A 334 2.29 3.36 16.86
C ALA A 334 2.78 4.61 16.12
N ILE A 335 2.50 4.71 14.82
CA ILE A 335 2.79 5.92 14.02
C ILE A 335 2.02 7.12 14.56
N TYR A 336 0.76 6.95 14.97
CA TYR A 336 -0.04 8.01 15.57
C TYR A 336 0.62 8.56 16.85
N LEU A 337 1.05 7.65 17.73
CA LEU A 337 1.75 8.02 18.97
C LEU A 337 3.10 8.72 18.66
N GLN A 338 3.89 8.15 17.77
CA GLN A 338 5.17 8.76 17.35
C GLN A 338 4.96 10.16 16.75
N ALA A 339 3.98 10.32 15.87
CA ALA A 339 3.66 11.63 15.28
C ALA A 339 3.19 12.66 16.34
N MET A 340 2.54 12.20 17.42
CA MET A 340 2.18 13.03 18.56
C MET A 340 3.43 13.46 19.34
N GLU A 341 4.32 12.53 19.64
CA GLU A 341 5.57 12.79 20.38
C GLU A 341 6.50 13.74 19.61
N GLU A 342 6.58 13.59 18.29
CA GLU A 342 7.34 14.48 17.40
C GLU A 342 6.65 15.85 17.18
N GLY A 343 5.43 16.06 17.68
CA GLY A 343 4.68 17.31 17.53
C GLY A 343 4.04 17.53 16.16
N LEU A 344 4.06 16.51 15.28
CA LEU A 344 3.49 16.60 13.93
C LEU A 344 1.97 16.81 13.97
N LEU A 345 1.26 16.16 14.91
CA LEU A 345 -0.18 16.34 15.09
C LEU A 345 -0.53 17.78 15.43
N ALA A 346 0.26 18.40 16.30
CA ALA A 346 0.08 19.81 16.65
C ALA A 346 0.27 20.72 15.43
N THR A 347 1.21 20.39 14.53
CA THR A 347 1.43 21.13 13.28
C THR A 347 0.21 21.03 12.37
N PHE A 348 -0.34 19.83 12.16
CA PHE A 348 -1.55 19.63 11.35
C PHE A 348 -2.76 20.38 11.91
N ILE A 349 -3.01 20.28 13.22
CA ILE A 349 -4.12 20.96 13.87
C ILE A 349 -3.95 22.49 13.82
N LYS A 350 -2.75 22.99 14.08
CA LYS A 350 -2.44 24.43 13.97
C LYS A 350 -2.59 24.94 12.55
N ALA A 351 -2.29 24.13 11.53
CA ALA A 351 -2.54 24.48 10.14
C ALA A 351 -4.04 24.58 9.81
N GLY A 352 -4.91 23.95 10.57
CA GLY A 352 -6.37 23.89 10.35
C GLY A 352 -6.84 22.53 9.81
N GLY A 353 -6.00 21.51 9.88
CA GLY A 353 -6.35 20.15 9.52
C GLY A 353 -7.00 19.36 10.66
N ILE A 354 -7.63 18.26 10.31
CA ILE A 354 -8.17 17.25 11.23
C ILE A 354 -7.24 16.03 11.18
N VAL A 355 -6.83 15.54 12.35
CA VAL A 355 -6.13 14.26 12.45
C VAL A 355 -7.11 13.21 12.92
N SER A 356 -7.26 12.15 12.13
CA SER A 356 -8.17 11.04 12.39
C SER A 356 -7.44 9.85 13.02
N THR A 357 -8.20 8.89 13.54
CA THR A 357 -7.68 7.57 13.90
C THR A 357 -7.16 6.84 12.66
N PRO A 358 -6.24 5.87 12.80
CA PRO A 358 -5.86 4.98 11.71
C PRO A 358 -7.07 4.27 11.11
N THR A 359 -7.32 4.45 9.82
CA THR A 359 -8.40 3.77 9.10
C THR A 359 -8.19 3.84 7.59
N CYS A 360 -8.58 2.81 6.87
CA CYS A 360 -8.55 2.77 5.41
C CYS A 360 -9.80 3.40 4.76
N GLY A 361 -10.86 3.65 5.54
CA GLY A 361 -12.18 4.07 5.07
C GLY A 361 -12.24 5.21 4.06
N PRO A 362 -11.47 6.30 4.22
CA PRO A 362 -11.47 7.40 3.25
C PRO A 362 -11.03 7.00 1.84
N CYS A 363 -10.08 6.08 1.75
CA CYS A 363 -9.50 5.64 0.47
C CYS A 363 -10.53 4.98 -0.46
N LEU A 364 -11.57 4.35 0.11
CA LEU A 364 -12.62 3.65 -0.64
C LEU A 364 -13.97 4.37 -0.63
N GLY A 365 -14.02 5.60 -0.10
CA GLY A 365 -15.28 6.36 0.01
C GLY A 365 -16.28 5.74 0.96
N GLY A 366 -15.84 4.90 1.87
CA GLY A 366 -16.69 4.16 2.78
C GLY A 366 -16.89 4.83 4.14
N HIS A 367 -15.98 5.70 4.55
CA HIS A 367 -15.92 6.24 5.90
C HIS A 367 -15.03 7.49 5.96
N MET A 368 -15.48 8.57 6.59
CA MET A 368 -14.80 9.87 6.76
C MET A 368 -14.34 10.52 5.44
N GLY A 369 -14.47 11.84 5.33
CA GLY A 369 -13.96 12.61 4.19
C GLY A 369 -14.59 12.26 2.83
N ILE A 370 -15.82 11.75 2.82
CA ILE A 370 -16.55 11.40 1.61
C ILE A 370 -16.86 12.69 0.83
N LEU A 371 -16.63 12.64 -0.49
CA LEU A 371 -16.83 13.77 -1.40
C LEU A 371 -18.27 13.86 -1.90
N ALA A 372 -18.79 15.06 -1.98
CA ALA A 372 -20.06 15.37 -2.63
C ALA A 372 -19.91 15.49 -4.17
N ALA A 373 -21.03 15.65 -4.88
CA ALA A 373 -21.03 15.87 -6.33
C ALA A 373 -20.22 17.11 -6.71
N GLY A 374 -19.33 16.96 -7.68
CA GLY A 374 -18.48 18.04 -8.20
C GLY A 374 -17.31 18.46 -7.31
N GLU A 375 -17.16 17.89 -6.11
CA GLU A 375 -16.00 18.17 -5.26
C GLU A 375 -14.73 17.52 -5.79
N ARG A 376 -13.59 18.20 -5.58
CA ARG A 376 -12.26 17.79 -5.99
C ARG A 376 -11.35 17.57 -4.78
N ALA A 377 -10.67 16.44 -4.75
CA ALA A 377 -9.69 16.16 -3.71
C ALA A 377 -8.31 15.83 -4.27
N VAL A 378 -7.27 16.32 -3.60
CA VAL A 378 -5.92 15.77 -3.72
C VAL A 378 -5.73 14.75 -2.61
N ALA A 379 -5.27 13.54 -2.95
CA ALA A 379 -5.11 12.47 -1.99
C ALA A 379 -3.78 11.73 -2.17
N THR A 380 -3.21 11.29 -1.07
CA THR A 380 -2.04 10.39 -1.07
C THR A 380 -2.45 8.91 -1.11
N THR A 381 -3.74 8.64 -1.33
CA THR A 381 -4.28 7.29 -1.54
C THR A 381 -3.78 6.66 -2.85
N ASN A 382 -4.21 5.46 -3.18
CA ASN A 382 -3.69 4.69 -4.30
C ASN A 382 -4.59 4.68 -5.54
N ARG A 383 -5.87 5.02 -5.44
CA ARG A 383 -6.86 4.94 -6.53
C ARG A 383 -7.68 6.22 -6.66
N ASN A 384 -7.99 6.57 -7.92
CA ASN A 384 -8.80 7.74 -8.26
C ASN A 384 -9.91 7.44 -9.28
N PHE A 385 -10.42 6.20 -9.29
CA PHE A 385 -11.51 5.78 -10.17
C PHE A 385 -12.78 6.58 -9.90
N VAL A 386 -13.71 6.57 -10.86
CA VAL A 386 -15.03 7.20 -10.72
C VAL A 386 -15.70 6.78 -9.40
N GLY A 387 -16.11 7.75 -8.59
CA GLY A 387 -16.76 7.51 -7.31
C GLY A 387 -15.87 6.93 -6.19
N ARG A 388 -14.55 6.86 -6.39
CA ARG A 388 -13.65 6.19 -5.45
C ARG A 388 -13.70 6.75 -4.03
N MET A 389 -13.85 8.06 -3.86
CA MET A 389 -13.88 8.72 -2.55
C MET A 389 -15.25 9.34 -2.23
N GLY A 390 -16.32 8.96 -2.92
CA GLY A 390 -17.66 9.50 -2.67
C GLY A 390 -18.55 9.51 -3.90
N HIS A 391 -19.13 10.67 -4.22
CA HIS A 391 -20.05 10.82 -5.34
C HIS A 391 -19.36 10.50 -6.68
N VAL A 392 -20.10 9.94 -7.63
CA VAL A 392 -19.59 9.57 -8.96
C VAL A 392 -19.11 10.77 -9.79
N GLU A 393 -19.61 11.96 -9.51
CA GLU A 393 -19.18 13.22 -10.13
C GLU A 393 -18.03 13.91 -9.38
N SER A 394 -17.50 13.30 -8.31
CA SER A 394 -16.32 13.82 -7.63
C SER A 394 -15.04 13.42 -8.35
N GLU A 395 -13.99 14.21 -8.18
CA GLU A 395 -12.70 14.02 -8.81
C GLU A 395 -11.61 13.84 -7.75
N VAL A 396 -10.79 12.80 -7.91
CA VAL A 396 -9.65 12.54 -7.02
C VAL A 396 -8.35 12.62 -7.82
N TYR A 397 -7.41 13.42 -7.32
CA TYR A 397 -6.07 13.59 -7.87
C TYR A 397 -5.07 12.93 -6.92
N LEU A 398 -4.28 11.97 -7.42
CA LEU A 398 -3.28 11.29 -6.59
C LEU A 398 -1.97 12.07 -6.61
N SER A 399 -1.34 12.22 -5.46
CA SER A 399 -0.05 12.89 -5.35
C SER A 399 0.77 12.42 -4.13
N SER A 400 2.01 12.87 -4.04
CA SER A 400 2.86 12.68 -2.87
C SER A 400 2.41 13.56 -1.69
N PRO A 401 2.82 13.24 -0.44
CA PRO A 401 2.52 14.03 0.75
C PRO A 401 2.96 15.49 0.65
N ALA A 402 4.08 15.77 -0.03
CA ALA A 402 4.59 17.11 -0.22
C ALA A 402 3.66 17.97 -1.10
N VAL A 403 3.20 17.42 -2.22
CA VAL A 403 2.24 18.07 -3.13
C VAL A 403 0.88 18.21 -2.45
N ALA A 404 0.40 17.19 -1.77
CA ALA A 404 -0.86 17.24 -1.04
C ALA A 404 -0.87 18.34 0.02
N ALA A 405 0.19 18.42 0.82
CA ALA A 405 0.32 19.46 1.85
C ALA A 405 0.42 20.88 1.25
N ALA A 406 1.16 21.07 0.16
CA ALA A 406 1.25 22.36 -0.54
C ALA A 406 -0.11 22.76 -1.11
N SER A 407 -0.83 21.82 -1.70
CA SER A 407 -2.17 22.03 -2.25
C SER A 407 -3.18 22.45 -1.18
N ALA A 408 -3.07 21.89 0.04
CA ALA A 408 -3.91 22.31 1.16
C ALA A 408 -3.71 23.79 1.53
N VAL A 409 -2.49 24.30 1.42
CA VAL A 409 -2.16 25.68 1.73
C VAL A 409 -2.66 26.65 0.65
N THR A 410 -2.52 26.28 -0.61
CA THR A 410 -2.85 27.16 -1.75
C THR A 410 -4.32 27.10 -2.17
N GLY A 411 -5.03 26.02 -1.85
CA GLY A 411 -6.42 25.76 -2.31
C GLY A 411 -6.53 25.25 -3.75
N LYS A 412 -5.39 24.94 -4.37
CA LYS A 412 -5.28 24.36 -5.70
C LYS A 412 -4.16 23.33 -5.75
N ILE A 413 -4.08 22.52 -6.80
CA ILE A 413 -2.96 21.58 -6.95
C ILE A 413 -1.67 22.37 -7.08
N SER A 414 -0.75 22.17 -6.15
CA SER A 414 0.51 22.94 -6.07
C SER A 414 1.66 22.12 -5.51
N GLY A 415 2.86 22.41 -6.01
CA GLY A 415 4.10 21.87 -5.44
C GLY A 415 4.64 22.77 -4.32
N PRO A 416 5.55 22.21 -3.46
CA PRO A 416 6.18 23.01 -2.39
C PRO A 416 6.97 24.23 -2.89
N SER A 417 7.46 24.23 -4.13
CA SER A 417 8.16 25.36 -4.74
C SER A 417 7.29 26.63 -4.85
N GLU A 418 5.97 26.48 -5.03
CA GLU A 418 5.03 27.61 -5.02
C GLU A 418 4.90 28.28 -3.67
N LEU A 419 5.31 27.59 -2.60
CA LEU A 419 5.38 28.11 -1.22
C LEU A 419 6.78 28.66 -0.85
N GLY A 420 7.73 28.66 -1.80
CA GLY A 420 9.11 29.06 -1.59
C GLY A 420 9.96 28.03 -0.82
N LEU A 421 9.62 26.73 -0.89
CA LEU A 421 10.28 25.66 -0.17
C LEU A 421 11.30 24.88 -0.99
#